data_8299cd8c81b2b72caa9da26faa9d758a
#
_entry.id   8299cd8c81b2b72caa9da26faa9d758a
#
_cell.length_a   1.000
_cell.length_b   1.000
_cell.length_c   1.000
_cell.angle_alpha   90.00
_cell.angle_beta   90.00
_cell.angle_gamma   90.00
#
_symmetry.space_group_name_H-M   'P 1'
#
loop_
_entity.id
_entity.type
_entity.pdbx_description
1 polymer ?
#
loop_
_entity_poly.entity_id
_entity_poly.type
_entity_poly.pdbx_seq_one_letter_code
_entity_poly.pdbx_strand_id
1 'polypeptide(L)'
;MNHYPRLPGSFYDESDILRKVQQAGFARITSPDAVLACLLCRVSASLDPGITIPNSSLNYISALIGESGTGKSTAFRASQDLLPDIGTPIDGLGIGSGQGIVATIAGEADENGICPIRNPRVLFLADEGEQMLKIGKSEGSITMATLRTAWSGGSLGQTNADKTRSRNVRSDSYRLALTIGLQPHFASELLTGVYAGDPQRFLFAGVTHPEQPDIIPPFPESLDPVYLPEGTSTVLKVDPEVRRIIQEHRVKKQRREVIDDPLDSHRMLLTLKTAGLLAFLHGDDITIHWWNMAFQVVEVSRNVRNHVRDLALVELQSTFGEKANAEVSVRTAIDEATRVTYLDSMIGSMTNYIRNNGNGKPVNRSQLANACAGKHKNLVPPDDAITEALQRGLFVKVGQQYELPVRN
;
A
#
# COMPACT_ATOMS: atom_id res chain seq x y z
N MET A 1 -13.78 12.74 9.50
CA MET A 1 -12.79 11.65 9.44
C MET A 1 -13.42 10.50 8.68
N ASN A 2 -12.81 10.04 7.60
CA ASN A 2 -13.35 8.89 6.88
C ASN A 2 -12.96 7.61 7.63
N HIS A 3 -13.95 6.89 8.15
CA HIS A 3 -13.74 5.60 8.80
C HIS A 3 -13.53 4.51 7.74
N TYR A 4 -12.76 3.47 8.11
CA TYR A 4 -12.65 2.30 7.26
C TYR A 4 -14.00 1.60 7.12
N PRO A 5 -14.33 1.03 5.94
CA PRO A 5 -15.44 0.11 5.77
C PRO A 5 -15.33 -1.05 6.77
N ARG A 6 -16.46 -1.52 7.29
CA ARG A 6 -16.53 -2.56 8.32
C ARG A 6 -17.71 -3.49 8.13
N LEU A 7 -17.62 -4.65 8.74
CA LEU A 7 -18.73 -5.60 8.84
C LEU A 7 -19.83 -5.03 9.72
N PRO A 8 -21.10 -5.27 9.41
CA PRO A 8 -22.21 -4.87 10.28
C PRO A 8 -22.20 -5.70 11.57
N GLY A 9 -22.75 -5.15 12.67
CA GLY A 9 -22.85 -5.87 13.94
C GLY A 9 -23.59 -7.21 13.81
N SER A 10 -24.62 -7.27 12.97
CA SER A 10 -25.37 -8.50 12.70
C SER A 10 -24.53 -9.64 12.12
N PHE A 11 -23.39 -9.35 11.46
CA PHE A 11 -22.43 -10.38 11.04
C PHE A 11 -21.88 -11.16 12.22
N TYR A 12 -21.59 -10.47 13.32
CA TYR A 12 -21.04 -11.07 14.53
C TYR A 12 -22.09 -11.80 15.37
N ASP A 13 -23.37 -11.50 15.17
CA ASP A 13 -24.48 -12.16 15.86
C ASP A 13 -24.77 -13.57 15.33
N GLU A 14 -24.21 -13.95 14.17
CA GLU A 14 -24.48 -15.23 13.50
C GLU A 14 -23.98 -16.47 14.30
N SER A 15 -22.98 -16.30 15.18
CA SER A 15 -22.51 -17.40 16.02
C SER A 15 -21.85 -16.92 17.32
N ASP A 16 -21.73 -17.84 18.31
CA ASP A 16 -21.00 -17.54 19.54
C ASP A 16 -19.53 -17.26 19.28
N ILE A 17 -18.92 -17.94 18.32
CA ILE A 17 -17.52 -17.71 17.93
C ILE A 17 -17.35 -16.30 17.38
N LEU A 18 -18.23 -15.85 16.49
CA LEU A 18 -18.16 -14.51 15.92
C LEU A 18 -18.46 -13.43 16.96
N ARG A 19 -19.40 -13.66 17.89
CA ARG A 19 -19.60 -12.77 19.05
C ARG A 19 -18.35 -12.64 19.90
N LYS A 20 -17.63 -13.75 20.17
CA LYS A 20 -16.35 -13.72 20.88
C LYS A 20 -15.29 -12.90 20.11
N VAL A 21 -15.24 -13.00 18.78
CA VAL A 21 -14.36 -12.18 17.95
C VAL A 21 -14.66 -10.69 18.11
N GLN A 22 -15.94 -10.30 18.05
CA GLN A 22 -16.35 -8.91 18.25
C GLN A 22 -15.98 -8.42 19.65
N GLN A 23 -16.31 -9.20 20.67
CA GLN A 23 -15.99 -8.88 22.05
C GLN A 23 -14.47 -8.75 22.28
N ALA A 24 -13.65 -9.64 21.69
CA ALA A 24 -12.20 -9.59 21.79
C ALA A 24 -11.65 -8.29 21.16
N GLY A 25 -12.18 -7.87 20.01
CA GLY A 25 -11.82 -6.60 19.38
C GLY A 25 -12.11 -5.42 20.29
N PHE A 26 -13.33 -5.32 20.81
CA PHE A 26 -13.72 -4.24 21.70
C PHE A 26 -12.98 -4.27 23.04
N ALA A 27 -12.74 -5.47 23.61
CA ALA A 27 -11.99 -5.62 24.86
C ALA A 27 -10.52 -5.16 24.74
N ARG A 28 -9.95 -5.22 23.55
CA ARG A 28 -8.57 -4.76 23.29
C ARG A 28 -8.50 -3.40 22.58
N ILE A 29 -9.61 -2.70 22.45
CA ILE A 29 -9.71 -1.37 21.81
C ILE A 29 -9.12 -1.41 20.39
N THR A 30 -9.57 -2.38 19.59
CA THR A 30 -9.23 -2.53 18.17
C THR A 30 -10.45 -3.01 17.39
N SER A 31 -10.38 -2.92 16.06
CA SER A 31 -11.49 -3.37 15.20
C SER A 31 -11.73 -4.88 15.29
N PRO A 32 -12.97 -5.34 15.51
CA PRO A 32 -13.34 -6.74 15.38
C PRO A 32 -12.97 -7.34 14.02
N ASP A 33 -13.07 -6.58 12.93
CA ASP A 33 -12.71 -7.01 11.58
C ASP A 33 -11.20 -7.34 11.48
N ALA A 34 -10.36 -6.54 12.15
CA ALA A 34 -8.93 -6.79 12.21
C ALA A 34 -8.61 -8.06 13.02
N VAL A 35 -9.31 -8.28 14.14
CA VAL A 35 -9.20 -9.52 14.93
C VAL A 35 -9.64 -10.72 14.11
N LEU A 36 -10.77 -10.62 13.38
CA LEU A 36 -11.24 -11.67 12.48
C LEU A 36 -10.22 -12.00 11.39
N ALA A 37 -9.62 -11.00 10.75
CA ALA A 37 -8.61 -11.20 9.71
C ALA A 37 -7.38 -11.94 10.24
N CYS A 38 -6.91 -11.60 11.46
CA CYS A 38 -5.83 -12.31 12.13
C CYS A 38 -6.25 -13.74 12.54
N LEU A 39 -7.46 -13.91 13.07
CA LEU A 39 -7.99 -15.22 13.46
C LEU A 39 -8.07 -16.15 12.26
N LEU A 40 -8.53 -15.70 11.10
CA LEU A 40 -8.55 -16.51 9.87
C LEU A 40 -7.15 -16.96 9.45
N CYS A 41 -6.12 -16.13 9.63
CA CYS A 41 -4.73 -16.55 9.43
C CYS A 41 -4.31 -17.61 10.45
N ARG A 42 -4.68 -17.48 11.72
CA ARG A 42 -4.39 -18.47 12.76
C ARG A 42 -5.08 -19.80 12.48
N VAL A 43 -6.39 -19.75 12.12
CA VAL A 43 -7.14 -20.94 11.70
C VAL A 43 -6.48 -21.61 10.49
N SER A 44 -6.08 -20.81 9.48
CA SER A 44 -5.33 -21.36 8.35
C SER A 44 -4.05 -22.07 8.82
N ALA A 45 -3.24 -21.45 9.67
CA ALA A 45 -1.99 -22.03 10.17
C ALA A 45 -2.19 -23.27 11.06
N SER A 46 -3.35 -23.42 11.71
CA SER A 46 -3.65 -24.60 12.53
C SER A 46 -4.02 -25.84 11.70
N LEU A 47 -4.38 -25.65 10.43
CA LEU A 47 -4.82 -26.73 9.54
C LEU A 47 -3.64 -27.56 9.02
N ASP A 48 -3.80 -28.88 9.01
CA ASP A 48 -2.89 -29.76 8.28
C ASP A 48 -2.84 -29.38 6.79
N PRO A 49 -1.65 -29.39 6.14
CA PRO A 49 -1.53 -29.11 4.71
C PRO A 49 -2.44 -29.95 3.82
N GLY A 50 -2.75 -31.18 4.23
CA GLY A 50 -3.66 -32.09 3.51
C GLY A 50 -5.12 -31.67 3.50
N ILE A 51 -5.52 -30.69 4.34
CA ILE A 51 -6.88 -30.14 4.34
C ILE A 51 -6.96 -29.02 3.31
N THR A 52 -7.66 -29.25 2.21
CA THR A 52 -7.70 -28.33 1.08
C THR A 52 -9.13 -27.96 0.68
N ILE A 53 -9.26 -26.98 -0.17
CA ILE A 53 -10.48 -26.70 -0.94
C ILE A 53 -10.30 -27.18 -2.39
N PRO A 54 -11.33 -27.34 -3.19
CA PRO A 54 -11.19 -27.80 -4.57
C PRO A 54 -10.19 -26.95 -5.37
N ASN A 55 -9.13 -27.62 -5.85
CA ASN A 55 -8.06 -27.04 -6.69
C ASN A 55 -7.24 -25.92 -6.01
N SER A 56 -7.21 -25.80 -4.69
CA SER A 56 -6.36 -24.84 -4.00
C SER A 56 -6.13 -25.20 -2.54
N SER A 57 -5.07 -24.65 -1.98
CA SER A 57 -4.79 -24.72 -0.54
C SER A 57 -5.64 -23.73 0.25
N LEU A 58 -5.63 -23.86 1.59
CA LEU A 58 -6.18 -22.89 2.53
C LEU A 58 -5.12 -21.91 3.07
N ASN A 59 -3.97 -21.77 2.39
CA ASN A 59 -2.99 -20.75 2.71
C ASN A 59 -3.62 -19.37 2.63
N TYR A 60 -3.35 -18.50 3.63
CA TYR A 60 -4.11 -17.26 3.79
C TYR A 60 -3.24 -16.08 4.18
N ILE A 61 -3.57 -14.90 3.66
CA ILE A 61 -2.78 -13.69 3.89
C ILE A 61 -3.73 -12.53 4.22
N SER A 62 -3.45 -11.78 5.29
CA SER A 62 -4.19 -10.59 5.67
C SER A 62 -3.31 -9.35 5.77
N ALA A 63 -3.91 -8.17 5.54
CA ALA A 63 -3.29 -6.88 5.71
C ALA A 63 -4.14 -6.01 6.65
N LEU A 64 -3.56 -5.61 7.78
CA LEU A 64 -4.17 -4.71 8.76
C LEU A 64 -3.80 -3.27 8.42
N ILE A 65 -4.81 -2.43 8.18
CA ILE A 65 -4.61 -1.05 7.74
C ILE A 65 -4.94 -0.08 8.86
N GLY A 66 -3.99 0.75 9.22
CA GLY A 66 -4.17 1.82 10.22
C GLY A 66 -2.90 2.61 10.46
N GLU A 67 -3.08 3.81 11.00
CA GLU A 67 -1.98 4.69 11.37
C GLU A 67 -1.09 4.06 12.47
N SER A 68 0.05 4.67 12.73
CA SER A 68 0.91 4.25 13.84
C SER A 68 0.16 4.35 15.17
N GLY A 69 0.29 3.34 16.02
CA GLY A 69 -0.35 3.32 17.34
C GLY A 69 -1.87 3.03 17.35
N THR A 70 -2.51 2.72 16.22
CA THR A 70 -3.98 2.50 16.15
C THR A 70 -4.44 1.07 16.43
N GLY A 71 -3.54 0.15 16.81
CA GLY A 71 -3.93 -1.18 17.29
C GLY A 71 -3.67 -2.35 16.35
N LYS A 72 -2.80 -2.22 15.33
CA LYS A 72 -2.43 -3.34 14.43
C LYS A 72 -1.89 -4.55 15.19
N SER A 73 -0.82 -4.35 15.96
CA SER A 73 -0.22 -5.41 16.81
C SER A 73 -1.19 -5.88 17.90
N THR A 74 -2.08 -4.98 18.35
CA THR A 74 -3.13 -5.33 19.32
C THR A 74 -4.13 -6.32 18.74
N ALA A 75 -4.57 -6.13 17.48
CA ALA A 75 -5.47 -7.05 16.81
C ALA A 75 -4.84 -8.45 16.64
N PHE A 76 -3.55 -8.50 16.29
CA PHE A 76 -2.83 -9.77 16.21
C PHE A 76 -2.77 -10.48 17.58
N ARG A 77 -2.39 -9.75 18.64
CA ARG A 77 -2.36 -10.30 20.01
C ARG A 77 -3.74 -10.75 20.49
N ALA A 78 -4.80 -9.97 20.20
CA ALA A 78 -6.16 -10.37 20.52
C ALA A 78 -6.55 -11.69 19.85
N SER A 79 -6.13 -11.92 18.61
CA SER A 79 -6.34 -13.19 17.93
C SER A 79 -5.52 -14.35 18.54
N GLN A 80 -4.32 -14.07 19.08
CA GLN A 80 -3.52 -15.05 19.82
C GLN A 80 -4.18 -15.43 21.14
N ASP A 81 -4.66 -14.44 21.91
CA ASP A 81 -5.36 -14.68 23.16
C ASP A 81 -6.68 -15.44 22.92
N LEU A 82 -7.34 -15.19 21.78
CA LEU A 82 -8.61 -15.84 21.42
C LEU A 82 -8.44 -17.28 20.93
N LEU A 83 -7.39 -17.57 20.18
CA LEU A 83 -7.01 -18.92 19.74
C LEU A 83 -5.51 -19.15 20.04
N PRO A 84 -5.13 -19.47 21.29
CA PRO A 84 -3.73 -19.45 21.73
C PRO A 84 -2.90 -20.58 21.11
N ASP A 85 -3.48 -21.76 20.94
CA ASP A 85 -2.78 -22.91 20.37
C ASP A 85 -3.23 -23.16 18.92
N ILE A 86 -2.28 -23.11 18.00
CA ILE A 86 -2.47 -23.41 16.58
C ILE A 86 -1.62 -24.61 16.13
N GLY A 87 -1.03 -25.34 17.08
CA GLY A 87 -0.28 -26.58 16.83
C GLY A 87 0.97 -26.42 15.98
N THR A 88 1.56 -25.22 15.91
CA THR A 88 2.85 -24.96 15.23
C THR A 88 3.77 -24.11 16.10
N PRO A 89 5.08 -24.39 16.13
CA PRO A 89 6.05 -23.55 16.82
C PRO A 89 6.33 -22.22 16.09
N ILE A 90 5.92 -22.11 14.83
CA ILE A 90 6.13 -20.92 14.01
C ILE A 90 4.85 -20.06 14.05
N ASP A 91 4.72 -19.27 15.11
CA ASP A 91 3.59 -18.37 15.35
C ASP A 91 4.08 -16.93 15.49
N GLY A 92 3.93 -16.15 14.44
CA GLY A 92 4.31 -14.73 14.40
C GLY A 92 5.78 -14.46 14.07
N LEU A 93 6.46 -15.37 13.36
CA LEU A 93 7.83 -15.14 12.88
C LEU A 93 7.85 -14.07 11.79
N GLY A 94 8.87 -13.17 11.84
CA GLY A 94 9.09 -12.15 10.80
C GLY A 94 9.63 -12.73 9.49
N ILE A 95 9.38 -12.02 8.38
CA ILE A 95 9.88 -12.39 7.05
C ILE A 95 11.10 -11.53 6.70
N GLY A 96 12.26 -12.17 6.47
CA GLY A 96 13.47 -11.50 6.01
C GLY A 96 13.73 -11.63 4.50
N SER A 97 13.24 -12.70 3.85
CA SER A 97 13.41 -12.92 2.41
C SER A 97 12.52 -14.05 1.90
N GLY A 98 12.35 -14.15 0.57
CA GLY A 98 11.63 -15.27 -0.04
C GLY A 98 12.33 -16.62 0.19
N GLN A 99 13.66 -16.64 0.18
CA GLN A 99 14.45 -17.83 0.53
C GLN A 99 14.26 -18.18 2.01
N GLY A 100 14.17 -17.18 2.88
CA GLY A 100 13.90 -17.38 4.32
C GLY A 100 12.56 -18.06 4.57
N ILE A 101 11.51 -17.71 3.82
CA ILE A 101 10.21 -18.39 3.86
C ILE A 101 10.38 -19.87 3.55
N VAL A 102 11.07 -20.19 2.46
CA VAL A 102 11.33 -21.60 2.06
C VAL A 102 12.14 -22.33 3.13
N ALA A 103 13.19 -21.69 3.66
CA ALA A 103 14.06 -22.26 4.68
C ALA A 103 13.34 -22.51 6.02
N THR A 104 12.34 -21.73 6.35
CA THR A 104 11.50 -21.95 7.55
C THR A 104 10.65 -23.21 7.41
N ILE A 105 10.12 -23.49 6.21
CA ILE A 105 9.28 -24.66 5.94
C ILE A 105 10.13 -25.91 5.72
N ALA A 106 11.22 -25.79 4.97
CA ALA A 106 12.04 -26.88 4.49
C ALA A 106 13.17 -27.28 5.46
N GLY A 107 13.48 -28.57 5.51
CA GLY A 107 14.74 -29.07 6.05
C GLY A 107 15.88 -28.96 5.04
N GLU A 108 16.97 -29.67 5.29
CA GLU A 108 18.09 -29.78 4.34
C GLU A 108 17.69 -30.62 3.12
N ALA A 109 18.24 -30.28 1.96
CA ALA A 109 17.97 -31.01 0.74
C ALA A 109 18.60 -32.39 0.77
N ASP A 110 17.90 -33.41 0.26
CA ASP A 110 18.46 -34.72 -0.02
C ASP A 110 19.38 -34.70 -1.26
N GLU A 111 19.93 -35.85 -1.62
CA GLU A 111 20.81 -36.02 -2.80
C GLU A 111 20.15 -35.67 -4.15
N ASN A 112 18.80 -35.63 -4.19
CA ASN A 112 17.98 -35.26 -5.33
C ASN A 112 17.59 -33.77 -5.31
N GLY A 113 17.99 -33.03 -4.27
CA GLY A 113 17.62 -31.62 -4.09
C GLY A 113 16.19 -31.44 -3.55
N ILE A 114 15.56 -32.50 -3.03
CA ILE A 114 14.23 -32.44 -2.39
C ILE A 114 14.43 -32.22 -0.90
N CYS A 115 13.76 -31.22 -0.37
CA CYS A 115 13.81 -30.91 1.07
C CYS A 115 12.67 -31.62 1.80
N PRO A 116 12.94 -32.34 2.89
CA PRO A 116 11.90 -32.80 3.79
C PRO A 116 11.21 -31.57 4.41
N ILE A 117 9.95 -31.70 4.73
CA ILE A 117 9.22 -30.64 5.42
C ILE A 117 9.60 -30.68 6.90
N ARG A 118 10.17 -29.58 7.39
CA ARG A 118 10.53 -29.39 8.79
C ARG A 118 9.39 -28.79 9.61
N ASN A 119 8.80 -27.72 9.05
CA ASN A 119 7.67 -27.03 9.66
C ASN A 119 6.53 -27.01 8.64
N PRO A 120 5.62 -27.98 8.66
CA PRO A 120 4.54 -28.06 7.68
C PRO A 120 3.51 -26.94 7.81
N ARG A 121 3.48 -26.26 8.96
CA ARG A 121 2.54 -25.19 9.27
C ARG A 121 3.30 -23.99 9.82
N VAL A 122 3.10 -22.82 9.23
CA VAL A 122 3.79 -21.57 9.61
C VAL A 122 2.83 -20.39 9.58
N LEU A 123 2.89 -19.54 10.61
CA LEU A 123 2.26 -18.22 10.65
C LEU A 123 3.33 -17.16 10.74
N PHE A 124 3.42 -16.33 9.71
CA PHE A 124 4.31 -15.17 9.69
C PHE A 124 3.58 -13.91 10.15
N LEU A 125 4.32 -13.02 10.80
CA LEU A 125 3.89 -11.67 11.15
C LEU A 125 4.91 -10.66 10.63
N ALA A 126 4.44 -9.70 9.84
CA ALA A 126 5.20 -8.50 9.49
C ALA A 126 4.50 -7.29 10.13
N ASP A 127 4.77 -7.02 11.41
CA ASP A 127 4.13 -5.93 12.17
C ASP A 127 4.44 -4.56 11.53
N GLU A 128 5.69 -4.39 11.04
CA GLU A 128 6.11 -3.29 10.17
C GLU A 128 6.16 -3.77 8.71
N GLY A 129 4.98 -3.92 8.09
CA GLY A 129 4.84 -4.47 6.73
C GLY A 129 5.59 -3.68 5.65
N GLU A 130 5.85 -2.39 5.87
CA GLU A 130 6.67 -1.57 4.97
C GLU A 130 8.09 -2.11 4.79
N GLN A 131 8.70 -2.69 5.82
CA GLN A 131 10.02 -3.35 5.68
C GLN A 131 9.92 -4.55 4.73
N MET A 132 8.89 -5.37 4.90
CA MET A 132 8.64 -6.52 4.01
C MET A 132 8.41 -6.07 2.56
N LEU A 133 7.64 -4.99 2.34
CA LEU A 133 7.40 -4.45 1.00
C LEU A 133 8.69 -3.90 0.37
N LYS A 134 9.54 -3.21 1.13
CA LYS A 134 10.85 -2.74 0.66
C LYS A 134 11.77 -3.91 0.27
N ILE A 135 11.83 -4.95 1.10
CA ILE A 135 12.56 -6.19 0.78
C ILE A 135 11.99 -6.82 -0.48
N GLY A 136 10.67 -6.87 -0.62
CA GLY A 136 9.98 -7.43 -1.79
C GLY A 136 10.25 -6.68 -3.10
N LYS A 137 10.55 -5.38 -3.03
CA LYS A 137 10.87 -4.51 -4.18
C LYS A 137 12.36 -4.43 -4.49
N SER A 138 13.25 -4.93 -3.62
CA SER A 138 14.69 -4.89 -3.88
C SER A 138 15.05 -5.73 -5.10
N GLU A 139 16.09 -5.30 -5.83
CA GLU A 139 16.57 -6.00 -7.03
C GLU A 139 16.94 -7.45 -6.69
N GLY A 140 16.46 -8.40 -7.50
CA GLY A 140 16.66 -9.83 -7.27
C GLY A 140 15.80 -10.45 -6.16
N SER A 141 14.91 -9.69 -5.49
CA SER A 141 14.03 -10.24 -4.47
C SER A 141 12.97 -11.16 -5.08
N ILE A 142 12.82 -12.34 -4.48
CA ILE A 142 11.76 -13.29 -4.83
C ILE A 142 10.64 -13.34 -3.79
N THR A 143 10.64 -12.46 -2.78
CA THR A 143 9.73 -12.53 -1.64
C THR A 143 8.27 -12.49 -2.05
N MET A 144 7.86 -11.50 -2.85
CA MET A 144 6.46 -11.41 -3.31
C MET A 144 6.09 -12.56 -4.25
N ALA A 145 7.01 -13.00 -5.11
CA ALA A 145 6.79 -14.16 -5.98
C ALA A 145 6.59 -15.45 -5.15
N THR A 146 7.40 -15.66 -4.11
CA THR A 146 7.27 -16.79 -3.18
C THR A 146 5.91 -16.75 -2.47
N LEU A 147 5.47 -15.57 -1.97
CA LEU A 147 4.18 -15.42 -1.31
C LEU A 147 3.00 -15.70 -2.27
N ARG A 148 3.06 -15.23 -3.53
CA ARG A 148 2.04 -15.55 -4.54
C ARG A 148 1.92 -17.05 -4.77
N THR A 149 3.05 -17.72 -4.96
CA THR A 149 3.10 -19.18 -5.16
C THR A 149 2.61 -19.91 -3.91
N ALA A 150 3.06 -19.48 -2.73
CA ALA A 150 2.63 -20.05 -1.46
C ALA A 150 1.12 -19.91 -1.24
N TRP A 151 0.53 -18.75 -1.54
CA TRP A 151 -0.90 -18.53 -1.38
C TRP A 151 -1.75 -19.51 -2.20
N SER A 152 -1.26 -19.92 -3.37
CA SER A 152 -1.93 -20.91 -4.22
C SER A 152 -1.62 -22.37 -3.84
N GLY A 153 -0.69 -22.60 -2.88
CA GLY A 153 -0.24 -23.95 -2.52
C GLY A 153 0.78 -24.54 -3.51
N GLY A 154 1.37 -23.73 -4.37
CA GLY A 154 2.34 -24.19 -5.38
C GLY A 154 3.69 -24.59 -4.78
N SER A 155 4.53 -25.25 -5.59
CA SER A 155 5.89 -25.62 -5.17
C SER A 155 6.74 -24.41 -4.87
N LEU A 156 7.49 -24.42 -3.77
CA LEU A 156 8.37 -23.32 -3.36
C LEU A 156 9.84 -23.68 -3.56
N GLY A 157 10.67 -22.63 -3.67
CA GLY A 157 12.10 -22.74 -3.82
C GLY A 157 12.55 -22.67 -5.26
N GLN A 158 13.80 -23.02 -5.46
CA GLN A 158 14.44 -23.01 -6.77
C GLN A 158 15.55 -24.06 -6.85
N THR A 159 15.75 -24.58 -8.05
CA THR A 159 16.85 -25.49 -8.36
C THR A 159 18.07 -24.68 -8.74
N ASN A 160 19.19 -24.93 -8.08
CA ASN A 160 20.48 -24.34 -8.38
C ASN A 160 21.44 -25.41 -8.95
N ALA A 161 22.47 -25.00 -9.69
CA ALA A 161 23.50 -25.89 -10.18
C ALA A 161 24.24 -26.58 -9.00
N ASP A 162 24.44 -25.85 -7.91
CA ASP A 162 24.89 -26.39 -6.63
C ASP A 162 23.69 -26.98 -5.87
N LYS A 163 23.62 -28.31 -5.79
CA LYS A 163 22.54 -29.03 -5.12
C LYS A 163 22.39 -28.66 -3.64
N THR A 164 23.49 -28.33 -2.96
CA THR A 164 23.44 -27.92 -1.54
C THR A 164 22.70 -26.63 -1.30
N ARG A 165 22.58 -25.78 -2.34
CA ARG A 165 21.84 -24.53 -2.34
C ARG A 165 20.43 -24.65 -2.93
N SER A 166 20.08 -25.82 -3.47
CA SER A 166 18.76 -26.08 -4.01
C SER A 166 17.81 -26.37 -2.85
N ARG A 167 16.64 -25.75 -2.87
CA ARG A 167 15.55 -26.05 -1.93
C ARG A 167 14.26 -26.11 -2.70
N ASN A 168 13.62 -27.26 -2.68
CA ASN A 168 12.36 -27.50 -3.37
C ASN A 168 11.35 -28.11 -2.38
N VAL A 169 10.32 -27.33 -2.06
CA VAL A 169 9.17 -27.74 -1.27
C VAL A 169 8.04 -28.10 -2.23
N ARG A 170 7.47 -29.30 -2.09
CA ARG A 170 6.39 -29.76 -2.96
C ARG A 170 5.12 -28.94 -2.76
N SER A 171 4.31 -28.84 -3.82
CA SER A 171 2.96 -28.25 -3.75
C SER A 171 2.12 -28.98 -2.69
N ASP A 172 1.25 -28.23 -2.04
CA ASP A 172 0.27 -28.70 -1.06
C ASP A 172 0.86 -29.49 0.12
N SER A 173 2.19 -29.45 0.33
CA SER A 173 2.88 -30.09 1.45
C SER A 173 3.11 -29.18 2.66
N TYR A 174 2.63 -27.95 2.59
CA TYR A 174 2.81 -26.95 3.65
C TYR A 174 1.58 -26.06 3.79
N ARG A 175 1.43 -25.47 4.97
CA ARG A 175 0.45 -24.45 5.27
C ARG A 175 1.18 -23.15 5.62
N LEU A 176 0.88 -22.07 4.90
CA LEU A 176 1.43 -20.76 5.16
C LEU A 176 0.31 -19.77 5.39
N ALA A 177 0.37 -19.08 6.52
CA ALA A 177 -0.42 -17.89 6.77
C ALA A 177 0.50 -16.70 7.06
N LEU A 178 0.01 -15.50 6.75
CA LEU A 178 0.74 -14.24 6.95
C LEU A 178 -0.23 -13.13 7.36
N THR A 179 0.10 -12.40 8.41
CA THR A 179 -0.52 -11.12 8.72
C THR A 179 0.51 -10.02 8.56
N ILE A 180 0.17 -8.95 7.83
CA ILE A 180 1.00 -7.76 7.73
C ILE A 180 0.29 -6.53 8.30
N GLY A 181 1.01 -5.67 9.02
CA GLY A 181 0.54 -4.38 9.47
C GLY A 181 1.05 -3.27 8.54
N LEU A 182 0.17 -2.45 7.98
CA LEU A 182 0.53 -1.37 7.07
C LEU A 182 -0.14 -0.06 7.48
N GLN A 183 0.59 1.04 7.39
CA GLN A 183 -0.02 2.36 7.38
C GLN A 183 -0.64 2.60 5.99
N PRO A 184 -1.69 3.46 5.87
CA PRO A 184 -2.39 3.69 4.60
C PRO A 184 -1.45 4.09 3.45
N HIS A 185 -0.47 4.94 3.73
CA HIS A 185 0.53 5.37 2.77
C HIS A 185 1.30 4.17 2.18
N PHE A 186 1.82 3.27 3.02
CA PHE A 186 2.56 2.09 2.57
C PHE A 186 1.65 1.01 1.97
N ALA A 187 0.39 0.93 2.42
CA ALA A 187 -0.59 0.03 1.81
C ALA A 187 -0.85 0.37 0.33
N SER A 188 -0.79 1.66 -0.04
CA SER A 188 -0.87 2.09 -1.44
C SER A 188 0.26 1.52 -2.30
N GLU A 189 1.44 1.32 -1.73
CA GLU A 189 2.56 0.69 -2.43
C GLU A 189 2.32 -0.78 -2.77
N LEU A 190 1.60 -1.52 -1.90
CA LEU A 190 1.17 -2.88 -2.20
C LEU A 190 0.24 -2.91 -3.42
N LEU A 191 -0.61 -1.88 -3.58
CA LEU A 191 -1.56 -1.78 -4.70
C LEU A 191 -0.87 -1.58 -6.06
N THR A 192 0.37 -1.09 -6.10
CA THR A 192 1.14 -0.98 -7.36
C THR A 192 1.47 -2.34 -7.96
N GLY A 193 1.48 -3.42 -7.17
CA GLY A 193 1.69 -4.80 -7.60
C GLY A 193 0.48 -5.46 -8.29
N VAL A 194 -0.52 -4.69 -8.74
CA VAL A 194 -1.77 -5.19 -9.31
C VAL A 194 -1.57 -6.17 -10.48
N TYR A 195 -0.65 -5.87 -11.38
CA TYR A 195 -0.38 -6.74 -12.55
C TYR A 195 0.34 -8.03 -12.19
N ALA A 196 1.09 -8.05 -11.09
CA ALA A 196 1.67 -9.27 -10.53
C ALA A 196 0.67 -10.08 -9.71
N GLY A 197 -0.47 -9.48 -9.34
CA GLY A 197 -1.53 -10.13 -8.58
C GLY A 197 -1.27 -10.13 -7.07
N ASP A 198 -0.39 -9.26 -6.55
CA ASP A 198 -0.06 -9.22 -5.14
C ASP A 198 -1.27 -8.80 -4.27
N PRO A 199 -1.89 -7.62 -4.49
CA PRO A 199 -2.93 -7.12 -3.60
C PRO A 199 -4.22 -7.96 -3.60
N GLN A 200 -4.50 -8.69 -4.68
CA GLN A 200 -5.71 -9.49 -4.84
C GLN A 200 -5.75 -10.72 -3.92
N ARG A 201 -4.62 -11.06 -3.30
CA ARG A 201 -4.46 -12.23 -2.42
C ARG A 201 -4.57 -11.91 -0.94
N PHE A 202 -4.60 -10.61 -0.61
CA PHE A 202 -4.70 -10.15 0.77
C PHE A 202 -6.14 -9.89 1.18
N LEU A 203 -6.50 -10.31 2.39
CA LEU A 203 -7.69 -9.82 3.07
C LEU A 203 -7.32 -8.52 3.81
N PHE A 204 -7.86 -7.39 3.37
CA PHE A 204 -7.62 -6.09 4.00
C PHE A 204 -8.64 -5.84 5.12
N ALA A 205 -8.18 -5.39 6.27
CA ALA A 205 -9.03 -5.01 7.39
C ALA A 205 -8.54 -3.70 8.03
N GLY A 206 -9.44 -2.75 8.27
CA GLY A 206 -9.15 -1.54 9.03
C GLY A 206 -9.06 -1.84 10.53
N VAL A 207 -8.12 -1.22 11.23
CA VAL A 207 -7.90 -1.50 12.66
C VAL A 207 -8.67 -0.56 13.60
N THR A 208 -9.29 0.51 13.09
CA THR A 208 -10.11 1.43 13.89
C THR A 208 -11.59 1.11 13.74
N HIS A 209 -12.35 1.29 14.81
CA HIS A 209 -13.79 1.05 14.82
C HIS A 209 -14.52 2.25 15.44
N PRO A 210 -15.38 2.97 14.70
CA PRO A 210 -16.05 4.18 15.20
C PRO A 210 -17.10 3.91 16.29
N GLU A 211 -17.57 2.68 16.39
CA GLU A 211 -18.55 2.24 17.39
C GLU A 211 -17.87 1.48 18.55
N GLN A 212 -16.59 1.80 18.83
CA GLN A 212 -15.92 1.29 20.02
C GLN A 212 -16.74 1.69 21.26
N PRO A 213 -17.16 0.73 22.11
CA PRO A 213 -18.00 1.05 23.26
C PRO A 213 -17.25 1.86 24.31
N ASP A 214 -17.93 2.80 24.97
CA ASP A 214 -17.37 3.59 26.07
C ASP A 214 -16.99 2.70 27.27
N ILE A 215 -17.81 1.67 27.52
CA ILE A 215 -17.53 0.66 28.55
C ILE A 215 -16.85 -0.53 27.89
N ILE A 216 -15.57 -0.70 28.19
CA ILE A 216 -14.77 -1.78 27.62
C ILE A 216 -15.25 -3.12 28.19
N PRO A 217 -15.71 -4.06 27.35
CA PRO A 217 -16.12 -5.39 27.83
C PRO A 217 -14.91 -6.21 28.31
N PRO A 218 -15.12 -7.22 29.17
CA PRO A 218 -14.07 -8.16 29.50
C PRO A 218 -13.66 -8.95 28.25
N PHE A 219 -12.40 -9.40 28.20
CA PHE A 219 -11.95 -10.28 27.14
C PHE A 219 -12.72 -11.61 27.22
N PRO A 220 -13.19 -12.19 26.09
CA PRO A 220 -13.94 -13.44 26.11
C PRO A 220 -13.03 -14.63 26.44
N GLU A 221 -13.63 -15.75 26.78
CA GLU A 221 -12.92 -17.03 26.86
C GLU A 221 -12.33 -17.42 25.50
N SER A 222 -11.15 -18.04 25.52
CA SER A 222 -10.52 -18.55 24.32
C SER A 222 -11.41 -19.54 23.55
N LEU A 223 -11.18 -19.63 22.27
CA LEU A 223 -11.78 -20.65 21.43
C LEU A 223 -11.07 -21.98 21.63
N ASP A 224 -11.83 -23.06 21.62
CA ASP A 224 -11.25 -24.39 21.56
C ASP A 224 -10.66 -24.62 20.15
N PRO A 225 -9.41 -25.09 20.07
CA PRO A 225 -8.82 -25.39 18.77
C PRO A 225 -9.55 -26.58 18.13
N VAL A 226 -9.88 -26.45 16.85
CA VAL A 226 -10.44 -27.56 16.08
C VAL A 226 -9.28 -28.43 15.61
N TYR A 227 -8.96 -29.46 16.36
CA TYR A 227 -7.93 -30.43 15.98
C TYR A 227 -8.51 -31.54 15.12
N LEU A 228 -7.91 -31.75 13.96
CA LEU A 228 -8.03 -33.02 13.25
C LEU A 228 -6.75 -33.86 13.49
N PRO A 229 -6.84 -35.17 13.41
CA PRO A 229 -5.66 -36.02 13.54
C PRO A 229 -4.56 -35.61 12.58
N GLU A 230 -3.29 -35.62 13.01
CA GLU A 230 -2.14 -35.34 12.14
C GLU A 230 -2.16 -36.26 10.91
N GLY A 231 -1.79 -35.68 9.75
CA GLY A 231 -1.86 -36.39 8.47
C GLY A 231 -3.24 -36.50 7.88
N THR A 232 -4.26 -35.82 8.47
CA THR A 232 -5.58 -35.75 7.86
C THR A 232 -5.49 -35.12 6.49
N SER A 233 -5.88 -35.86 5.45
CA SER A 233 -5.98 -35.37 4.08
C SER A 233 -7.44 -35.41 3.65
N THR A 234 -8.01 -34.23 3.40
CA THR A 234 -9.39 -34.10 2.95
C THR A 234 -9.59 -32.84 2.14
N VAL A 235 -10.44 -32.92 1.14
CA VAL A 235 -10.94 -31.76 0.42
C VAL A 235 -12.26 -31.36 1.06
N LEU A 236 -12.35 -30.14 1.61
CA LEU A 236 -13.60 -29.67 2.21
C LEU A 236 -14.74 -29.75 1.18
N LYS A 237 -15.87 -30.24 1.62
CA LYS A 237 -17.03 -30.32 0.75
C LYS A 237 -17.55 -28.90 0.50
N VAL A 238 -17.94 -28.65 -0.74
CA VAL A 238 -18.49 -27.37 -1.17
C VAL A 238 -19.91 -27.62 -1.67
N ASP A 239 -20.84 -26.79 -1.19
CA ASP A 239 -22.23 -26.82 -1.62
C ASP A 239 -22.33 -26.74 -3.15
N PRO A 240 -23.21 -27.53 -3.79
CA PRO A 240 -23.41 -27.51 -5.23
C PRO A 240 -23.74 -26.10 -5.77
N GLU A 241 -24.50 -25.30 -5.04
CA GLU A 241 -24.83 -23.94 -5.44
C GLU A 241 -23.61 -23.02 -5.44
N VAL A 242 -22.73 -23.11 -4.43
CA VAL A 242 -21.46 -22.38 -4.38
C VAL A 242 -20.58 -22.76 -5.58
N ARG A 243 -20.50 -24.06 -5.91
CA ARG A 243 -19.76 -24.51 -7.09
C ARG A 243 -20.35 -23.92 -8.37
N ARG A 244 -21.68 -23.88 -8.51
CA ARG A 244 -22.39 -23.29 -9.65
C ARG A 244 -22.04 -21.81 -9.79
N ILE A 245 -22.10 -21.02 -8.71
CA ILE A 245 -21.75 -19.60 -8.70
C ILE A 245 -20.32 -19.39 -9.21
N ILE A 246 -19.36 -20.15 -8.70
CA ILE A 246 -17.95 -20.04 -9.11
C ILE A 246 -17.76 -20.42 -10.59
N GLN A 247 -18.41 -21.50 -11.04
CA GLN A 247 -18.32 -21.97 -12.43
C GLN A 247 -18.94 -20.96 -13.41
N GLU A 248 -20.12 -20.45 -13.10
CA GLU A 248 -20.79 -19.43 -13.92
C GLU A 248 -19.93 -18.17 -14.07
N HIS A 249 -19.36 -17.68 -12.96
CA HIS A 249 -18.44 -16.54 -13.01
C HIS A 249 -17.23 -16.83 -13.90
N ARG A 250 -16.59 -18.01 -13.76
CA ARG A 250 -15.45 -18.42 -14.60
C ARG A 250 -15.81 -18.49 -16.09
N VAL A 251 -16.99 -19.06 -16.42
CA VAL A 251 -17.46 -19.15 -17.81
C VAL A 251 -17.69 -17.76 -18.39
N LYS A 252 -18.39 -16.88 -17.66
CA LYS A 252 -18.64 -15.49 -18.10
C LYS A 252 -17.32 -14.74 -18.31
N LYS A 253 -16.35 -14.92 -17.42
CA LYS A 253 -15.01 -14.32 -17.55
C LYS A 253 -14.26 -14.84 -18.79
N GLN A 254 -14.29 -16.14 -19.06
CA GLN A 254 -13.69 -16.73 -20.27
C GLN A 254 -14.34 -16.22 -21.57
N ARG A 255 -15.64 -15.97 -21.53
CA ARG A 255 -16.39 -15.39 -22.67
C ARG A 255 -16.23 -13.87 -22.77
N ARG A 256 -15.51 -13.23 -21.82
CA ARG A 256 -15.37 -11.77 -21.70
C ARG A 256 -16.72 -11.04 -21.51
N GLU A 257 -17.72 -11.73 -20.96
CA GLU A 257 -19.03 -11.15 -20.60
C GLU A 257 -18.94 -10.34 -19.30
N VAL A 258 -17.93 -10.63 -18.46
CA VAL A 258 -17.60 -9.90 -17.24
C VAL A 258 -16.13 -9.52 -17.29
N ILE A 259 -15.86 -8.23 -17.06
CA ILE A 259 -14.52 -7.69 -16.91
C ILE A 259 -14.39 -7.30 -15.44
N ASP A 260 -13.64 -8.10 -14.67
CA ASP A 260 -13.31 -7.76 -13.28
C ASP A 260 -12.35 -6.58 -13.26
N ASP A 261 -12.45 -5.75 -12.21
CA ASP A 261 -11.35 -4.87 -11.84
C ASP A 261 -10.08 -5.75 -11.68
N PRO A 262 -8.92 -5.38 -12.24
CA PRO A 262 -7.68 -6.12 -12.05
C PRO A 262 -7.38 -6.45 -10.58
N LEU A 263 -7.77 -5.57 -9.65
CA LEU A 263 -7.66 -5.79 -8.21
C LEU A 263 -8.60 -6.87 -7.66
N ASP A 264 -9.60 -7.31 -8.42
CA ASP A 264 -10.59 -8.33 -8.03
C ASP A 264 -10.34 -9.69 -8.69
N SER A 265 -9.23 -9.86 -9.42
CA SER A 265 -8.93 -11.05 -10.23
C SER A 265 -8.95 -12.37 -9.45
N HIS A 266 -8.68 -12.33 -8.14
CA HIS A 266 -8.71 -13.49 -7.24
C HIS A 266 -9.88 -13.49 -6.24
N ARG A 267 -10.85 -12.58 -6.39
CA ARG A 267 -11.97 -12.39 -5.45
C ARG A 267 -12.73 -13.69 -5.15
N MET A 268 -13.12 -14.44 -6.20
CA MET A 268 -13.88 -15.68 -6.01
C MET A 268 -13.09 -16.74 -5.24
N LEU A 269 -11.78 -16.84 -5.48
CA LEU A 269 -10.93 -17.80 -4.76
C LEU A 269 -10.67 -17.32 -3.31
N LEU A 270 -10.47 -16.02 -3.09
CA LEU A 270 -10.35 -15.47 -1.73
C LEU A 270 -11.64 -15.71 -0.94
N THR A 271 -12.82 -15.51 -1.56
CA THR A 271 -14.11 -15.82 -0.93
C THR A 271 -14.22 -17.31 -0.58
N LEU A 272 -13.82 -18.21 -1.48
CA LEU A 272 -13.87 -19.65 -1.20
C LEU A 272 -12.93 -20.06 -0.07
N LYS A 273 -11.72 -19.49 0.00
CA LYS A 273 -10.79 -19.71 1.10
C LYS A 273 -11.34 -19.20 2.43
N THR A 274 -11.90 -17.99 2.43
CA THR A 274 -12.54 -17.38 3.62
C THR A 274 -13.72 -18.24 4.09
N ALA A 275 -14.57 -18.70 3.17
CA ALA A 275 -15.68 -19.61 3.49
C ALA A 275 -15.19 -20.93 4.08
N GLY A 276 -14.11 -21.49 3.53
CA GLY A 276 -13.49 -22.71 4.06
C GLY A 276 -12.94 -22.53 5.48
N LEU A 277 -12.31 -21.40 5.77
CA LEU A 277 -11.79 -21.10 7.12
C LEU A 277 -12.92 -20.81 8.12
N LEU A 278 -13.97 -20.08 7.73
CA LEU A 278 -15.15 -19.87 8.56
C LEU A 278 -15.88 -21.16 8.84
N ALA A 279 -16.15 -21.99 7.82
CA ALA A 279 -16.80 -23.29 7.97
C ALA A 279 -15.99 -24.19 8.89
N PHE A 280 -14.66 -24.29 8.67
CA PHE A 280 -13.79 -25.11 9.52
C PHE A 280 -13.80 -24.66 10.98
N LEU A 281 -13.74 -23.36 11.24
CA LEU A 281 -13.80 -22.77 12.59
C LEU A 281 -15.10 -23.16 13.33
N HIS A 282 -16.17 -23.45 12.59
CA HIS A 282 -17.47 -23.87 13.11
C HIS A 282 -17.73 -25.39 13.02
N GLY A 283 -16.74 -26.17 12.57
CA GLY A 283 -16.88 -27.63 12.41
C GLY A 283 -17.83 -28.04 11.29
N ASP A 284 -17.96 -27.23 10.23
CA ASP A 284 -18.94 -27.38 9.15
C ASP A 284 -18.27 -27.55 7.79
N ASP A 285 -19.04 -27.98 6.78
CA ASP A 285 -18.68 -27.94 5.38
C ASP A 285 -18.92 -26.54 4.77
N ILE A 286 -18.39 -26.26 3.59
CA ILE A 286 -18.61 -24.98 2.90
C ILE A 286 -20.03 -24.95 2.33
N THR A 287 -20.98 -24.48 3.12
CA THR A 287 -22.39 -24.28 2.76
C THR A 287 -22.57 -22.93 2.06
N ILE A 288 -23.75 -22.71 1.48
CA ILE A 288 -24.11 -21.41 0.91
C ILE A 288 -24.16 -20.32 2.02
N HIS A 289 -24.46 -20.67 3.26
CA HIS A 289 -24.41 -19.75 4.40
C HIS A 289 -22.99 -19.23 4.60
N TRP A 290 -21.98 -20.11 4.76
CA TRP A 290 -20.59 -19.69 4.95
C TRP A 290 -19.99 -18.98 3.72
N TRP A 291 -20.47 -19.34 2.53
CA TRP A 291 -20.12 -18.59 1.32
C TRP A 291 -20.63 -17.14 1.39
N ASN A 292 -21.88 -16.91 1.79
CA ASN A 292 -22.47 -15.59 1.91
C ASN A 292 -21.79 -14.76 3.01
N MET A 293 -21.46 -15.39 4.14
CA MET A 293 -20.67 -14.75 5.21
C MET A 293 -19.28 -14.33 4.72
N ALA A 294 -18.58 -15.23 4.04
CA ALA A 294 -17.27 -14.95 3.45
C ALA A 294 -17.32 -13.86 2.37
N PHE A 295 -18.39 -13.83 1.60
CA PHE A 295 -18.60 -12.80 0.59
C PHE A 295 -18.71 -11.41 1.24
N GLN A 296 -19.42 -11.26 2.37
CA GLN A 296 -19.47 -10.01 3.12
C GLN A 296 -18.07 -9.60 3.60
N VAL A 297 -17.30 -10.53 4.18
CA VAL A 297 -15.92 -10.26 4.64
C VAL A 297 -15.04 -9.78 3.48
N VAL A 298 -15.11 -10.44 2.34
CA VAL A 298 -14.29 -10.07 1.17
C VAL A 298 -14.75 -8.76 0.54
N GLU A 299 -16.05 -8.43 0.56
CA GLU A 299 -16.55 -7.13 0.10
C GLU A 299 -16.09 -5.99 0.99
N VAL A 300 -16.14 -6.16 2.31
CA VAL A 300 -15.59 -5.16 3.25
C VAL A 300 -14.09 -5.00 3.01
N SER A 301 -13.36 -6.09 2.87
CA SER A 301 -11.93 -6.06 2.54
C SER A 301 -11.63 -5.29 1.23
N ARG A 302 -12.43 -5.54 0.19
CA ARG A 302 -12.36 -4.82 -1.08
C ARG A 302 -12.56 -3.32 -0.88
N ASN A 303 -13.55 -2.94 -0.08
CA ASN A 303 -13.88 -1.56 0.20
C ASN A 303 -12.77 -0.87 1.03
N VAL A 304 -12.16 -1.56 2.00
CA VAL A 304 -10.97 -1.07 2.73
C VAL A 304 -9.81 -0.82 1.76
N ARG A 305 -9.52 -1.77 0.89
CA ARG A 305 -8.49 -1.63 -0.15
C ARG A 305 -8.75 -0.43 -1.08
N ASN A 306 -9.99 -0.27 -1.54
CA ASN A 306 -10.37 0.84 -2.40
C ASN A 306 -10.26 2.19 -1.68
N HIS A 307 -10.64 2.24 -0.41
CA HIS A 307 -10.47 3.43 0.43
C HIS A 307 -8.98 3.84 0.54
N VAL A 308 -8.08 2.88 0.75
CA VAL A 308 -6.63 3.13 0.74
C VAL A 308 -6.16 3.68 -0.61
N ARG A 309 -6.66 3.11 -1.72
CA ARG A 309 -6.34 3.60 -3.07
C ARG A 309 -6.78 5.05 -3.26
N ASP A 310 -7.98 5.39 -2.82
CA ASP A 310 -8.55 6.72 -2.97
C ASP A 310 -7.78 7.75 -2.11
N LEU A 311 -7.38 7.39 -0.88
CA LEU A 311 -6.50 8.21 -0.05
C LEU A 311 -5.15 8.49 -0.73
N ALA A 312 -4.54 7.47 -1.32
CA ALA A 312 -3.28 7.62 -2.04
C ALA A 312 -3.39 8.53 -3.27
N LEU A 313 -4.52 8.48 -3.99
CA LEU A 313 -4.76 9.37 -5.13
C LEU A 313 -4.90 10.83 -4.69
N VAL A 314 -5.59 11.10 -3.58
CA VAL A 314 -5.70 12.44 -3.01
C VAL A 314 -4.33 12.98 -2.58
N GLU A 315 -3.51 12.17 -1.92
CA GLU A 315 -2.16 12.55 -1.50
C GLU A 315 -1.25 12.85 -2.71
N LEU A 316 -1.31 12.03 -3.75
CA LEU A 316 -0.58 12.28 -4.99
C LEU A 316 -1.00 13.61 -5.64
N GLN A 317 -2.30 13.89 -5.73
CA GLN A 317 -2.81 15.13 -6.31
C GLN A 317 -2.35 16.36 -5.52
N SER A 318 -2.37 16.31 -4.17
CA SER A 318 -1.88 17.40 -3.33
C SER A 318 -0.37 17.63 -3.53
N THR A 319 0.42 16.57 -3.55
CA THR A 319 1.87 16.65 -3.76
C THR A 319 2.24 17.20 -5.14
N PHE A 320 1.50 16.81 -6.20
CA PHE A 320 1.69 17.37 -7.53
C PHE A 320 1.30 18.85 -7.58
N GLY A 321 0.20 19.25 -6.94
CA GLY A 321 -0.21 20.64 -6.82
C GLY A 321 0.83 21.50 -6.10
N GLU A 322 1.36 21.04 -4.99
CA GLU A 322 2.42 21.72 -4.23
C GLU A 322 3.71 21.88 -5.04
N LYS A 323 4.16 20.81 -5.73
CA LYS A 323 5.35 20.86 -6.60
C LYS A 323 5.16 21.82 -7.77
N ALA A 324 4.00 21.78 -8.44
CA ALA A 324 3.69 22.69 -9.53
C ALA A 324 3.69 24.16 -9.06
N ASN A 325 3.09 24.46 -7.91
CA ASN A 325 3.08 25.78 -7.31
C ASN A 325 4.50 26.26 -6.91
N ALA A 326 5.30 25.36 -6.35
CA ALA A 326 6.70 25.66 -6.00
C ALA A 326 7.53 25.96 -7.26
N GLU A 327 7.35 25.19 -8.34
CA GLU A 327 8.06 25.39 -9.62
C GLU A 327 7.67 26.71 -10.28
N VAL A 328 6.38 27.06 -10.26
CA VAL A 328 5.88 28.38 -10.73
C VAL A 328 6.49 29.50 -9.91
N SER A 329 6.52 29.39 -8.59
CA SER A 329 7.09 30.40 -7.69
C SER A 329 8.58 30.61 -7.94
N VAL A 330 9.35 29.52 -8.10
CA VAL A 330 10.78 29.58 -8.43
C VAL A 330 10.99 30.24 -9.80
N ARG A 331 10.20 29.88 -10.81
CA ARG A 331 10.28 30.46 -12.13
C ARG A 331 9.99 31.96 -12.11
N THR A 332 8.94 32.39 -11.40
CA THR A 332 8.60 33.80 -11.24
C THR A 332 9.72 34.58 -10.56
N ALA A 333 10.34 34.03 -9.51
CA ALA A 333 11.47 34.64 -8.83
C ALA A 333 12.72 34.77 -9.72
N ILE A 334 13.00 33.77 -10.57
CA ILE A 334 14.10 33.80 -11.54
C ILE A 334 13.83 34.85 -12.61
N ASP A 335 12.59 34.94 -13.13
CA ASP A 335 12.21 35.92 -14.14
C ASP A 335 12.32 37.35 -13.59
N GLU A 336 11.91 37.61 -12.34
CA GLU A 336 12.04 38.91 -11.69
C GLU A 336 13.51 39.27 -11.42
N ALA A 337 14.33 38.36 -10.90
CA ALA A 337 15.76 38.59 -10.71
C ALA A 337 16.48 38.89 -12.03
N THR A 338 16.09 38.21 -13.10
CA THR A 338 16.61 38.42 -14.45
C THR A 338 16.22 39.81 -14.95
N ARG A 339 14.96 40.20 -14.76
CA ARG A 339 14.45 41.54 -15.12
C ARG A 339 15.23 42.63 -14.41
N VAL A 340 15.45 42.52 -13.10
CA VAL A 340 16.26 43.48 -12.30
C VAL A 340 17.68 43.59 -12.87
N THR A 341 18.33 42.49 -13.19
CA THR A 341 19.68 42.45 -13.74
C THR A 341 19.76 43.20 -15.10
N TYR A 342 18.79 42.94 -15.99
CA TYR A 342 18.73 43.63 -17.28
C TYR A 342 18.42 45.12 -17.10
N LEU A 343 17.56 45.50 -16.20
CA LEU A 343 17.20 46.88 -15.86
C LEU A 343 18.46 47.67 -15.40
N ASP A 344 19.23 47.09 -14.45
CA ASP A 344 20.49 47.70 -13.99
C ASP A 344 21.55 47.81 -15.09
N SER A 345 21.66 46.81 -15.97
CA SER A 345 22.53 46.85 -17.15
C SER A 345 22.15 47.95 -18.13
N MET A 346 20.85 48.15 -18.36
CA MET A 346 20.35 49.20 -19.24
C MET A 346 20.59 50.60 -18.66
N ILE A 347 20.32 50.77 -17.34
CA ILE A 347 20.60 52.03 -16.63
C ILE A 347 22.09 52.37 -16.72
N GLY A 348 22.95 51.38 -16.50
CA GLY A 348 24.40 51.53 -16.65
C GLY A 348 24.83 51.99 -18.06
N SER A 349 24.24 51.40 -19.10
CA SER A 349 24.49 51.76 -20.49
C SER A 349 24.03 53.18 -20.79
N MET A 350 22.83 53.58 -20.34
CA MET A 350 22.31 54.93 -20.47
C MET A 350 23.16 55.95 -19.73
N THR A 351 23.59 55.64 -18.51
CA THR A 351 24.48 56.51 -17.71
C THR A 351 25.80 56.75 -18.42
N ASN A 352 26.41 55.70 -18.94
CA ASN A 352 27.66 55.82 -19.69
C ASN A 352 27.47 56.63 -20.98
N TYR A 353 26.32 56.47 -21.65
CA TYR A 353 26.03 57.27 -22.86
C TYR A 353 25.94 58.76 -22.54
N ILE A 354 25.21 59.17 -21.49
CA ILE A 354 25.13 60.57 -21.07
C ILE A 354 26.53 61.13 -20.76
N ARG A 355 27.34 60.35 -20.04
CA ARG A 355 28.69 60.77 -19.62
C ARG A 355 29.65 60.98 -20.79
N ASN A 356 29.65 60.04 -21.73
CA ASN A 356 30.69 59.96 -22.77
C ASN A 356 30.29 60.70 -24.06
N ASN A 357 29.03 60.58 -24.51
CA ASN A 357 28.58 61.11 -25.77
C ASN A 357 27.87 62.45 -25.66
N GLY A 358 27.28 62.76 -24.52
CA GLY A 358 26.63 64.02 -24.24
C GLY A 358 27.59 65.14 -23.82
N ASN A 359 28.83 64.82 -23.53
CA ASN A 359 29.82 65.75 -22.90
C ASN A 359 29.18 66.51 -21.72
N GLY A 360 28.30 65.81 -20.97
CA GLY A 360 27.50 66.33 -19.88
C GLY A 360 26.25 67.10 -20.32
N LYS A 361 25.93 67.21 -21.62
CA LYS A 361 24.71 67.83 -22.09
C LYS A 361 23.51 66.90 -21.97
N PRO A 362 22.28 67.46 -21.76
CA PRO A 362 21.05 66.69 -21.73
C PRO A 362 20.82 65.94 -23.05
N VAL A 363 20.36 64.65 -22.91
CA VAL A 363 20.09 63.74 -24.02
C VAL A 363 18.60 63.42 -24.10
N ASN A 364 18.10 63.15 -25.28
CA ASN A 364 16.69 62.80 -25.44
C ASN A 364 16.40 61.30 -25.21
N ARG A 365 15.11 60.95 -25.05
CA ARG A 365 14.66 59.58 -24.80
C ARG A 365 15.16 58.57 -25.86
N SER A 366 15.11 58.94 -27.15
CA SER A 366 15.52 58.05 -28.26
C SER A 366 17.01 57.73 -28.19
N GLN A 367 17.84 58.69 -27.80
CA GLN A 367 19.26 58.49 -27.61
C GLN A 367 19.57 57.51 -26.45
N LEU A 368 18.85 57.65 -25.33
CA LEU A 368 18.95 56.69 -24.20
C LEU A 368 18.51 55.29 -24.60
N ALA A 369 17.36 55.19 -25.29
CA ALA A 369 16.88 53.91 -25.77
C ALA A 369 17.86 53.23 -26.74
N ASN A 370 18.52 54.01 -27.61
CA ASN A 370 19.52 53.48 -28.56
C ASN A 370 20.83 53.08 -27.91
N ALA A 371 21.15 53.60 -26.72
CA ALA A 371 22.33 53.22 -25.95
C ALA A 371 22.24 51.83 -25.36
N CYS A 372 21.03 51.24 -25.28
CA CYS A 372 20.81 49.89 -24.72
C CYS A 372 20.97 48.80 -25.78
N ALA A 373 21.53 47.68 -25.38
CA ALA A 373 21.65 46.47 -26.23
C ALA A 373 20.27 45.94 -26.66
N GLY A 374 20.12 45.55 -27.92
CA GLY A 374 18.84 45.07 -28.47
C GLY A 374 18.24 43.87 -27.72
N LYS A 375 19.08 42.93 -27.25
CA LYS A 375 18.64 41.78 -26.47
C LYS A 375 17.98 42.13 -25.15
N HIS A 376 18.34 43.26 -24.52
CA HIS A 376 17.77 43.71 -23.25
C HIS A 376 16.39 44.37 -23.47
N LYS A 377 16.18 45.05 -24.60
CA LYS A 377 14.93 45.74 -24.93
C LYS A 377 13.73 44.80 -25.10
N ASN A 378 13.97 43.53 -25.40
CA ASN A 378 12.92 42.52 -25.54
C ASN A 378 12.37 42.05 -24.18
N LEU A 379 13.12 42.22 -23.10
CA LEU A 379 12.77 41.78 -21.76
C LEU A 379 12.36 42.94 -20.84
N VAL A 380 13.00 44.10 -21.01
CA VAL A 380 12.72 45.35 -20.27
C VAL A 380 12.55 46.48 -21.25
N PRO A 381 11.37 47.16 -21.30
CA PRO A 381 11.19 48.36 -22.09
C PRO A 381 12.17 49.47 -21.66
N PRO A 382 12.79 50.21 -22.60
CA PRO A 382 13.68 51.31 -22.24
C PRO A 382 13.06 52.38 -21.34
N ASP A 383 11.75 52.58 -21.43
CA ASP A 383 11.02 53.51 -20.57
C ASP A 383 10.99 53.08 -19.10
N ASP A 384 10.92 51.77 -18.84
CA ASP A 384 10.99 51.23 -17.47
C ASP A 384 12.36 51.54 -16.86
N ALA A 385 13.43 51.37 -17.64
CA ALA A 385 14.80 51.66 -17.19
C ALA A 385 15.02 53.17 -16.94
N ILE A 386 14.42 54.02 -17.76
CA ILE A 386 14.48 55.49 -17.57
C ILE A 386 13.68 55.87 -16.32
N THR A 387 12.49 55.30 -16.13
CA THR A 387 11.63 55.57 -14.98
C THR A 387 12.33 55.17 -13.68
N GLU A 388 12.91 53.96 -13.64
CA GLU A 388 13.65 53.45 -12.50
C GLU A 388 14.90 54.29 -12.20
N ALA A 389 15.62 54.71 -13.24
CA ALA A 389 16.80 55.60 -13.08
C ALA A 389 16.43 56.97 -12.49
N LEU A 390 15.27 57.52 -12.85
CA LEU A 390 14.71 58.74 -12.27
C LEU A 390 14.33 58.52 -10.79
N GLN A 391 13.65 57.42 -10.48
CA GLN A 391 13.25 57.10 -9.11
C GLN A 391 14.47 56.90 -8.19
N ARG A 392 15.53 56.26 -8.69
CA ARG A 392 16.79 56.08 -7.97
C ARG A 392 17.65 57.37 -7.91
N GLY A 393 17.21 58.46 -8.49
CA GLY A 393 17.97 59.71 -8.54
C GLY A 393 19.25 59.65 -9.35
N LEU A 394 19.36 58.67 -10.27
CA LEU A 394 20.51 58.54 -11.18
C LEU A 394 20.43 59.44 -12.41
N PHE A 395 19.22 59.88 -12.77
CA PHE A 395 18.93 60.83 -13.83
C PHE A 395 18.07 61.99 -13.29
N VAL A 396 18.20 63.13 -13.94
CA VAL A 396 17.32 64.28 -13.74
C VAL A 396 16.66 64.63 -15.08
N LYS A 397 15.36 64.89 -15.06
CA LYS A 397 14.61 65.30 -16.26
C LYS A 397 14.56 66.81 -16.37
N VAL A 398 15.09 67.34 -17.47
CA VAL A 398 15.09 68.80 -17.78
C VAL A 398 14.31 68.97 -19.07
N GLY A 399 13.06 69.46 -18.96
CA GLY A 399 12.13 69.56 -20.09
C GLY A 399 11.81 68.19 -20.67
N GLN A 400 12.16 67.92 -21.92
CA GLN A 400 12.02 66.60 -22.58
C GLN A 400 13.34 65.83 -22.69
N GLN A 401 14.36 66.25 -21.96
CA GLN A 401 15.70 65.66 -21.99
C GLN A 401 16.07 65.13 -20.59
N TYR A 402 17.14 64.33 -20.53
CA TYR A 402 17.65 63.66 -19.33
C TYR A 402 19.15 63.97 -19.16
N GLU A 403 19.57 64.22 -17.95
CA GLU A 403 20.97 64.49 -17.57
C GLU A 403 21.37 63.78 -16.28
N LEU A 404 22.65 63.70 -16.02
CA LEU A 404 23.14 63.21 -14.71
C LEU A 404 22.96 64.30 -13.65
N PRO A 405 22.60 63.91 -12.40
CA PRO A 405 22.50 64.87 -11.31
C PRO A 405 23.85 65.53 -11.05
N VAL A 406 23.81 66.85 -10.87
CA VAL A 406 25.02 67.61 -10.44
C VAL A 406 25.44 67.12 -9.07
N ARG A 407 26.61 66.54 -8.99
CA ARG A 407 27.20 66.24 -7.66
C ARG A 407 27.63 67.55 -7.00
N ASN A 408 26.93 67.98 -5.98
CA ASN A 408 27.39 68.97 -5.04
C ASN A 408 28.60 68.46 -4.22
#